data_fa35138dc761892473d514d1d663306d
#
_entry.id   fa35138dc761892473d514d1d663306d
#
_cell.length_a   1.000
_cell.length_b   1.000
_cell.length_c   1.000
_cell.angle_alpha   90.00
_cell.angle_beta   90.00
_cell.angle_gamma   90.00
#
_symmetry.space_group_name_H-M   'P 1'
#
loop_
_entity.id
_entity.type
_entity.pdbx_description
1 polymer ?
#
loop_
_entity_poly.entity_id
_entity_poly.type
_entity_poly.pdbx_seq_one_letter_code
_entity_poly.pdbx_strand_id
1 'polypeptide(L)'
;MHQLVVRLSRTRVNYWLEPALDTALGAALLAEGLRHDVPGRTALLLVLLGLFVFSFMEYVVHRWVFHGPPQPMARGHALHHADPRGYDALPFFLPALVLFCMVAAGRLLAPAADVWLIASGIAFGYVAYGVAHFMIHHRRFRHARLRRWAARHHIHHYHPERNFGVTTALWDALLATRYAPRRSTSAASARSASDTTTR
;
A
#
# COMPACT_ATOMS: atom_id res chain seq x y z
N MET A 1 4.98 21.55 -15.70
CA MET A 1 4.26 20.27 -15.64
C MET A 1 4.36 19.60 -14.27
N HIS A 2 5.55 19.39 -13.73
CA HIS A 2 5.81 18.74 -12.44
C HIS A 2 5.07 19.35 -11.23
N GLN A 3 5.09 20.68 -11.06
CA GLN A 3 4.39 21.37 -9.96
C GLN A 3 2.87 21.26 -10.07
N LEU A 4 2.32 21.16 -11.28
CA LEU A 4 0.89 21.00 -11.50
C LEU A 4 0.40 19.64 -11.01
N VAL A 5 1.15 18.57 -11.30
CA VAL A 5 0.85 17.20 -10.83
C VAL A 5 0.80 17.15 -9.30
N VAL A 6 1.83 17.68 -8.62
CA VAL A 6 1.88 17.74 -7.14
C VAL A 6 0.73 18.58 -6.57
N ARG A 7 0.39 19.71 -7.20
CA ARG A 7 -0.75 20.54 -6.77
C ARG A 7 -2.07 19.79 -6.91
N LEU A 8 -2.29 19.11 -8.04
CA LEU A 8 -3.50 18.33 -8.27
C LEU A 8 -3.64 17.22 -7.20
N SER A 9 -2.58 16.47 -6.95
CA SER A 9 -2.54 15.37 -5.96
C SER A 9 -3.00 15.81 -4.56
N ARG A 10 -2.82 17.08 -4.21
CA ARG A 10 -3.15 17.62 -2.88
C ARG A 10 -4.47 18.36 -2.82
N THR A 11 -5.29 18.31 -3.86
CA THR A 11 -6.63 18.92 -3.82
C THR A 11 -7.65 17.99 -3.17
N ARG A 12 -8.57 18.57 -2.41
CA ARG A 12 -9.70 17.82 -1.82
C ARG A 12 -10.52 17.09 -2.89
N VAL A 13 -10.69 17.71 -4.05
CA VAL A 13 -11.46 17.13 -5.17
C VAL A 13 -10.75 15.87 -5.67
N ASN A 14 -9.45 15.94 -5.96
CA ASN A 14 -8.67 14.77 -6.40
C ASN A 14 -8.72 13.65 -5.38
N TYR A 15 -8.56 13.99 -4.10
CA TYR A 15 -8.50 13.03 -3.00
C TYR A 15 -9.76 12.15 -2.88
N TRP A 16 -10.94 12.69 -3.18
CA TRP A 16 -12.19 11.93 -3.13
C TRP A 16 -12.61 11.38 -4.50
N LEU A 17 -12.22 12.04 -5.58
CA LEU A 17 -12.51 11.61 -6.94
C LEU A 17 -11.74 10.34 -7.32
N GLU A 18 -10.47 10.26 -6.94
CA GLU A 18 -9.59 9.15 -7.25
C GLU A 18 -10.16 7.81 -6.74
N PRO A 19 -10.42 7.58 -5.44
CA PRO A 19 -10.95 6.30 -4.98
C PRO A 19 -12.36 6.00 -5.53
N ALA A 20 -13.17 7.02 -5.83
CA ALA A 20 -14.47 6.82 -6.45
C ALA A 20 -14.35 6.28 -7.88
N LEU A 21 -13.45 6.86 -8.69
CA LEU A 21 -13.17 6.40 -10.05
C LEU A 21 -12.56 5.01 -10.06
N ASP A 22 -11.60 4.74 -9.17
CA ASP A 22 -10.94 3.43 -9.10
C ASP A 22 -11.90 2.33 -8.62
N THR A 23 -12.84 2.67 -7.73
CA THR A 23 -13.93 1.74 -7.34
C THR A 23 -14.84 1.45 -8.53
N ALA A 24 -15.26 2.47 -9.26
CA ALA A 24 -16.10 2.29 -10.45
C ALA A 24 -15.38 1.48 -11.53
N LEU A 25 -14.10 1.75 -11.76
CA LEU A 25 -13.27 0.99 -12.70
C LEU A 25 -13.13 -0.47 -12.26
N GLY A 26 -12.82 -0.73 -10.99
CA GLY A 26 -12.76 -2.10 -10.46
C GLY A 26 -14.05 -2.87 -10.62
N ALA A 27 -15.20 -2.21 -10.38
CA ALA A 27 -16.51 -2.79 -10.58
C ALA A 27 -16.81 -3.07 -12.07
N ALA A 28 -16.43 -2.17 -12.98
CA ALA A 28 -16.59 -2.36 -14.42
C ALA A 28 -15.74 -3.54 -14.93
N LEU A 29 -14.48 -3.64 -14.49
CA LEU A 29 -13.58 -4.75 -14.83
C LEU A 29 -14.11 -6.09 -14.30
N LEU A 30 -14.62 -6.11 -13.06
CA LEU A 30 -15.25 -7.30 -12.49
C LEU A 30 -16.47 -7.71 -13.30
N ALA A 31 -17.36 -6.76 -13.60
CA ALA A 31 -18.57 -7.03 -14.39
C ALA A 31 -18.20 -7.57 -15.78
N GLU A 32 -17.19 -6.99 -16.44
CA GLU A 32 -16.73 -7.47 -17.75
C GLU A 32 -16.15 -8.89 -17.65
N GLY A 33 -15.30 -9.16 -16.65
CA GLY A 33 -14.77 -10.52 -16.43
C GLY A 33 -15.87 -11.57 -16.20
N LEU A 34 -16.92 -11.20 -15.45
CA LEU A 34 -18.06 -12.09 -15.15
C LEU A 34 -19.03 -12.29 -16.35
N ARG A 35 -18.91 -11.50 -17.42
CA ARG A 35 -19.70 -11.73 -18.67
C ARG A 35 -19.21 -12.93 -19.48
N HIS A 36 -18.03 -13.41 -19.17
CA HIS A 36 -17.47 -14.63 -19.77
C HIS A 36 -17.87 -15.85 -18.92
N ASP A 37 -17.97 -17.02 -19.54
CA ASP A 37 -18.34 -18.27 -18.87
C ASP A 37 -17.23 -18.82 -17.99
N VAL A 38 -16.83 -18.03 -16.96
CA VAL A 38 -15.82 -18.43 -15.96
C VAL A 38 -16.51 -19.02 -14.75
N PRO A 39 -16.14 -20.23 -14.31
CA PRO A 39 -16.71 -20.80 -13.08
C PRO A 39 -16.50 -19.85 -11.89
N GLY A 40 -17.54 -19.66 -11.06
CA GLY A 40 -17.51 -18.69 -9.96
C GLY A 40 -16.33 -18.88 -8.98
N ARG A 41 -15.92 -20.14 -8.73
CA ARG A 41 -14.71 -20.44 -7.94
C ARG A 41 -13.44 -19.90 -8.60
N THR A 42 -13.32 -20.08 -9.91
CA THR A 42 -12.16 -19.56 -10.69
C THR A 42 -12.17 -18.04 -10.69
N ALA A 43 -13.32 -17.41 -10.94
CA ALA A 43 -13.46 -15.96 -10.88
C ALA A 43 -13.03 -15.39 -9.53
N LEU A 44 -13.49 -16.01 -8.42
CA LEU A 44 -13.05 -15.63 -7.07
C LEU A 44 -11.53 -15.74 -6.89
N LEU A 45 -10.93 -16.86 -7.33
CA LEU A 45 -9.49 -17.07 -7.21
C LEU A 45 -8.69 -16.06 -8.02
N LEU A 46 -9.15 -15.66 -9.22
CA LEU A 46 -8.50 -14.65 -10.05
C LEU A 46 -8.58 -13.24 -9.41
N VAL A 47 -9.72 -12.88 -8.82
CA VAL A 47 -9.84 -11.62 -8.06
C VAL A 47 -8.93 -11.64 -6.84
N LEU A 48 -8.88 -12.73 -6.08
CA LEU A 48 -7.97 -12.88 -4.93
C LEU A 48 -6.50 -12.82 -5.35
N LEU A 49 -6.15 -13.40 -6.50
CA LEU A 49 -4.82 -13.26 -7.09
C LEU A 49 -4.51 -11.79 -7.40
N GLY A 50 -5.46 -11.05 -7.97
CA GLY A 50 -5.32 -9.61 -8.20
C GLY A 50 -5.06 -8.81 -6.92
N LEU A 51 -5.83 -9.09 -5.85
CA LEU A 51 -5.58 -8.49 -4.53
C LEU A 51 -4.19 -8.83 -3.98
N PHE A 52 -3.75 -10.07 -4.14
CA PHE A 52 -2.42 -10.51 -3.71
C PHE A 52 -1.31 -9.82 -4.52
N VAL A 53 -1.45 -9.76 -5.85
CA VAL A 53 -0.52 -9.02 -6.73
C VAL A 53 -0.45 -7.56 -6.33
N PHE A 54 -1.61 -6.92 -6.08
CA PHE A 54 -1.64 -5.53 -5.61
C PHE A 54 -0.86 -5.37 -4.30
N SER A 55 -1.01 -6.28 -3.33
CA SER A 55 -0.30 -6.17 -2.05
C SER A 55 1.23 -6.15 -2.22
N PHE A 56 1.75 -6.85 -3.23
CA PHE A 56 3.17 -6.78 -3.60
C PHE A 56 3.51 -5.47 -4.33
N MET A 57 2.66 -5.03 -5.25
CA MET A 57 2.83 -3.75 -5.94
C MET A 57 2.84 -2.58 -4.95
N GLU A 58 1.95 -2.56 -3.97
CA GLU A 58 1.93 -1.60 -2.86
C GLU A 58 3.31 -1.51 -2.20
N TYR A 59 3.86 -2.66 -1.78
CA TYR A 59 5.17 -2.72 -1.15
C TYR A 59 6.30 -2.21 -2.06
N VAL A 60 6.30 -2.64 -3.33
CA VAL A 60 7.30 -2.25 -4.34
C VAL A 60 7.25 -0.74 -4.59
N VAL A 61 6.07 -0.21 -4.86
CA VAL A 61 5.86 1.22 -5.13
C VAL A 61 6.21 2.04 -3.89
N HIS A 62 5.76 1.64 -2.72
CA HIS A 62 6.06 2.35 -1.49
C HIS A 62 7.57 2.41 -1.22
N ARG A 63 8.27 1.26 -1.34
CA ARG A 63 9.69 1.17 -1.04
C ARG A 63 10.59 1.86 -2.06
N TRP A 64 10.34 1.66 -3.35
CA TRP A 64 11.29 2.07 -4.40
C TRP A 64 10.83 3.27 -5.22
N VAL A 65 9.54 3.60 -5.23
CA VAL A 65 9.03 4.77 -5.93
C VAL A 65 8.79 5.91 -4.94
N PHE A 66 8.09 5.69 -3.86
CA PHE A 66 7.76 6.73 -2.88
C PHE A 66 8.97 7.10 -2.00
N HIS A 67 9.77 6.13 -1.58
CA HIS A 67 11.03 6.33 -0.86
C HIS A 67 12.28 6.22 -1.77
N GLY A 68 12.09 6.22 -3.07
CA GLY A 68 13.16 6.17 -4.07
C GLY A 68 13.82 7.54 -4.34
N PRO A 69 14.61 7.64 -5.43
CA PRO A 69 15.25 8.89 -5.84
C PRO A 69 14.26 10.04 -6.02
N PRO A 70 14.69 11.31 -5.90
CA PRO A 70 13.82 12.47 -6.02
C PRO A 70 13.09 12.54 -7.37
N GLN A 71 11.79 12.35 -7.35
CA GLN A 71 10.87 12.43 -8.48
C GLN A 71 9.48 12.86 -7.96
N PRO A 72 8.46 13.16 -8.81
CA PRO A 72 7.18 13.73 -8.36
C PRO A 72 6.48 12.94 -7.26
N MET A 73 6.41 11.61 -7.39
CA MET A 73 5.72 10.75 -6.41
C MET A 73 6.48 10.67 -5.08
N ALA A 74 7.81 10.58 -5.10
CA ALA A 74 8.63 10.63 -3.89
C ALA A 74 8.48 11.97 -3.15
N ARG A 75 8.38 13.09 -3.88
CA ARG A 75 8.13 14.40 -3.26
C ARG A 75 6.74 14.52 -2.66
N GLY A 76 5.71 14.02 -3.35
CA GLY A 76 4.35 13.93 -2.80
C GLY A 76 4.34 13.13 -1.51
N HIS A 77 4.97 11.96 -1.51
CA HIS A 77 5.06 11.11 -0.32
C HIS A 77 5.86 11.74 0.83
N ALA A 78 6.93 12.47 0.55
CA ALA A 78 7.65 13.24 1.57
C ALA A 78 6.77 14.34 2.20
N LEU A 79 5.89 14.97 1.43
CA LEU A 79 4.91 15.92 1.96
C LEU A 79 3.84 15.21 2.82
N HIS A 80 3.44 13.98 2.45
CA HIS A 80 2.58 13.16 3.28
C HIS A 80 3.25 12.81 4.62
N HIS A 81 4.54 12.45 4.64
CA HIS A 81 5.27 12.23 5.89
C HIS A 81 5.32 13.49 6.79
N ALA A 82 5.37 14.69 6.19
CA ALA A 82 5.36 15.96 6.92
C ALA A 82 3.97 16.34 7.44
N ASP A 83 2.92 16.00 6.70
CA ASP A 83 1.50 16.27 7.04
C ASP A 83 0.64 15.04 6.73
N PRO A 84 0.64 14.02 7.60
CA PRO A 84 -0.06 12.75 7.33
C PRO A 84 -1.58 12.84 7.28
N ARG A 85 -2.15 13.98 7.67
CA ARG A 85 -3.60 14.23 7.63
C ARG A 85 -4.03 15.14 6.50
N GLY A 86 -3.08 15.65 5.73
CA GLY A 86 -3.36 16.43 4.52
C GLY A 86 -4.04 15.58 3.44
N TYR A 87 -4.63 16.26 2.46
CA TYR A 87 -5.10 15.60 1.25
C TYR A 87 -3.87 15.23 0.41
N ASP A 88 -3.60 13.95 0.28
CA ASP A 88 -2.50 13.42 -0.54
C ASP A 88 -2.92 12.12 -1.19
N ALA A 89 -3.08 12.14 -2.52
CA ALA A 89 -3.45 11.01 -3.34
C ALA A 89 -2.72 11.11 -4.69
N LEU A 90 -2.59 10.03 -5.42
CA LEU A 90 -2.13 10.11 -6.81
C LEU A 90 -3.13 10.95 -7.64
N PRO A 91 -2.70 11.58 -8.75
CA PRO A 91 -3.66 12.19 -9.68
C PRO A 91 -4.69 11.15 -10.12
N PHE A 92 -5.97 11.48 -10.04
CA PHE A 92 -7.10 10.55 -10.25
C PHE A 92 -7.02 9.70 -11.53
N PHE A 93 -6.32 10.18 -12.56
CA PHE A 93 -6.15 9.48 -13.83
C PHE A 93 -4.97 8.49 -13.85
N LEU A 94 -4.01 8.62 -12.92
CA LEU A 94 -2.76 7.87 -12.98
C LEU A 94 -2.92 6.38 -12.63
N PRO A 95 -3.65 6.00 -11.55
CA PRO A 95 -3.92 4.60 -11.26
C PRO A 95 -4.68 3.92 -12.42
N ALA A 96 -5.69 4.58 -12.96
CA ALA A 96 -6.46 4.08 -14.10
C ALA A 96 -5.58 3.88 -15.35
N LEU A 97 -4.67 4.81 -15.65
CA LEU A 97 -3.73 4.69 -16.76
C LEU A 97 -2.77 3.50 -16.58
N VAL A 98 -2.21 3.34 -15.37
CA VAL A 98 -1.34 2.20 -15.06
C VAL A 98 -2.10 0.88 -15.22
N LEU A 99 -3.31 0.81 -14.69
CA LEU A 99 -4.16 -0.38 -14.79
C LEU A 99 -4.53 -0.69 -16.25
N PHE A 100 -4.83 0.34 -17.05
CA PHE A 100 -5.07 0.18 -18.49
C PHE A 100 -3.84 -0.42 -19.20
N CYS A 101 -2.65 0.08 -18.93
CA CYS A 101 -1.41 -0.48 -19.50
C CYS A 101 -1.19 -1.94 -19.07
N MET A 102 -1.46 -2.26 -17.78
CA MET A 102 -1.37 -3.64 -17.28
C MET A 102 -2.38 -4.57 -17.96
N VAL A 103 -3.61 -4.13 -18.15
CA VAL A 103 -4.63 -4.88 -18.87
C VAL A 103 -4.21 -5.10 -20.33
N ALA A 104 -3.77 -4.05 -21.02
CA ALA A 104 -3.31 -4.15 -22.41
C ALA A 104 -2.16 -5.16 -22.56
N ALA A 105 -1.17 -5.13 -21.66
CA ALA A 105 -0.08 -6.09 -21.65
C ALA A 105 -0.56 -7.51 -21.29
N GLY A 106 -1.41 -7.64 -20.28
CA GLY A 106 -1.96 -8.93 -19.85
C GLY A 106 -2.75 -9.63 -20.94
N ARG A 107 -3.48 -8.87 -21.77
CA ARG A 107 -4.25 -9.38 -22.92
C ARG A 107 -3.41 -10.02 -24.02
N LEU A 108 -2.10 -9.75 -24.03
CA LEU A 108 -1.17 -10.40 -24.92
C LEU A 108 -0.70 -11.77 -24.39
N LEU A 109 -0.93 -12.05 -23.09
CA LEU A 109 -0.37 -13.19 -22.39
C LEU A 109 -1.42 -14.19 -21.86
N ALA A 110 -2.67 -13.75 -21.67
CA ALA A 110 -3.70 -14.54 -21.00
C ALA A 110 -5.10 -14.28 -21.61
N PRO A 111 -6.09 -15.20 -21.37
CA PRO A 111 -7.47 -15.01 -21.77
C PRO A 111 -8.07 -13.70 -21.22
N ALA A 112 -8.96 -13.13 -21.98
CA ALA A 112 -9.59 -11.84 -21.64
C ALA A 112 -10.23 -11.82 -20.25
N ALA A 113 -11.03 -12.84 -19.94
CA ALA A 113 -11.74 -12.97 -18.69
C ALA A 113 -10.80 -12.97 -17.49
N ASP A 114 -9.70 -13.73 -17.56
CA ASP A 114 -8.72 -13.83 -16.48
C ASP A 114 -8.07 -12.48 -16.22
N VAL A 115 -7.69 -11.76 -17.27
CA VAL A 115 -7.08 -10.42 -17.18
C VAL A 115 -8.04 -9.42 -16.55
N TRP A 116 -9.33 -9.43 -16.94
CA TRP A 116 -10.33 -8.54 -16.36
C TRP A 116 -10.54 -8.80 -14.87
N LEU A 117 -10.63 -10.08 -14.48
CA LEU A 117 -10.85 -10.49 -13.09
C LEU A 117 -9.63 -10.18 -12.22
N ILE A 118 -8.41 -10.45 -12.69
CA ILE A 118 -7.17 -10.09 -11.96
C ILE A 118 -7.06 -8.57 -11.84
N ALA A 119 -7.31 -7.82 -12.92
CA ALA A 119 -7.24 -6.36 -12.92
C ALA A 119 -8.28 -5.75 -11.96
N SER A 120 -9.48 -6.32 -11.86
CA SER A 120 -10.48 -5.89 -10.87
C SER A 120 -9.97 -6.06 -9.45
N GLY A 121 -9.32 -7.19 -9.14
CA GLY A 121 -8.69 -7.44 -7.85
C GLY A 121 -7.57 -6.44 -7.54
N ILE A 122 -6.75 -6.07 -8.53
CA ILE A 122 -5.72 -5.04 -8.39
C ILE A 122 -6.36 -3.67 -8.07
N ALA A 123 -7.41 -3.28 -8.80
CA ALA A 123 -8.13 -2.02 -8.55
C ALA A 123 -8.73 -1.97 -7.14
N PHE A 124 -9.42 -3.03 -6.71
CA PHE A 124 -9.97 -3.10 -5.35
C PHE A 124 -8.89 -3.14 -4.28
N GLY A 125 -7.74 -3.74 -4.55
CA GLY A 125 -6.56 -3.70 -3.68
C GLY A 125 -6.07 -2.26 -3.48
N TYR A 126 -5.99 -1.48 -4.55
CA TYR A 126 -5.61 -0.07 -4.50
C TYR A 126 -6.62 0.78 -3.70
N VAL A 127 -7.91 0.59 -3.92
CA VAL A 127 -8.96 1.25 -3.12
C VAL A 127 -8.85 0.86 -1.65
N ALA A 128 -8.65 -0.43 -1.35
CA ALA A 128 -8.47 -0.91 0.02
C ALA A 128 -7.22 -0.30 0.69
N TYR A 129 -6.11 -0.13 -0.04
CA TYR A 129 -4.93 0.60 0.42
C TYR A 129 -5.27 2.05 0.79
N GLY A 130 -5.95 2.80 -0.07
CA GLY A 130 -6.35 4.18 0.19
C GLY A 130 -7.22 4.30 1.44
N VAL A 131 -8.24 3.42 1.57
CA VAL A 131 -9.11 3.36 2.75
C VAL A 131 -8.32 2.99 4.01
N ALA A 132 -7.45 2.00 3.95
CA ALA A 132 -6.61 1.57 5.06
C ALA A 132 -5.70 2.70 5.54
N HIS A 133 -5.02 3.37 4.61
CA HIS A 133 -4.13 4.49 4.86
C HIS A 133 -4.87 5.69 5.49
N PHE A 134 -6.02 6.06 4.93
CA PHE A 134 -6.92 7.06 5.53
C PHE A 134 -7.30 6.69 6.97
N MET A 135 -7.75 5.45 7.19
CA MET A 135 -8.17 5.01 8.52
C MET A 135 -7.02 5.05 9.53
N ILE A 136 -5.80 4.69 9.15
CA ILE A 136 -4.63 4.74 10.02
C ILE A 136 -4.37 6.16 10.52
N HIS A 137 -4.45 7.17 9.65
CA HIS A 137 -4.15 8.55 10.02
C HIS A 137 -5.30 9.31 10.69
N HIS A 138 -6.57 8.90 10.41
CA HIS A 138 -7.74 9.66 10.85
C HIS A 138 -8.57 8.97 11.94
N ARG A 139 -8.31 7.69 12.26
CA ARG A 139 -9.11 6.93 13.23
C ARG A 139 -8.28 6.44 14.42
N ARG A 140 -8.93 6.38 15.59
CA ARG A 140 -8.38 5.72 16.77
C ARG A 140 -9.04 4.34 16.92
N PHE A 141 -8.23 3.29 16.93
CA PHE A 141 -8.72 1.92 17.05
C PHE A 141 -8.77 1.47 18.50
N ARG A 142 -9.90 0.88 18.93
CA ARG A 142 -10.05 0.25 20.26
C ARG A 142 -9.49 -1.17 20.28
N HIS A 143 -9.69 -1.91 19.18
CA HIS A 143 -9.26 -3.30 19.09
C HIS A 143 -7.74 -3.44 18.96
N ALA A 144 -7.13 -4.31 19.77
CA ALA A 144 -5.68 -4.44 19.89
C ALA A 144 -4.96 -4.81 18.57
N ARG A 145 -5.57 -5.65 17.72
CA ARG A 145 -5.01 -6.03 16.41
C ARG A 145 -4.95 -4.83 15.47
N LEU A 146 -6.01 -4.02 15.40
CA LEU A 146 -6.07 -2.82 14.57
C LEU A 146 -5.10 -1.73 15.07
N ARG A 147 -4.92 -1.60 16.40
CA ARG A 147 -3.90 -0.70 16.96
C ARG A 147 -2.50 -1.12 16.54
N ARG A 148 -2.18 -2.43 16.60
CA ARG A 148 -0.87 -2.94 16.14
C ARG A 148 -0.65 -2.76 14.64
N TRP A 149 -1.71 -2.96 13.84
CA TRP A 149 -1.67 -2.68 12.41
C TRP A 149 -1.37 -1.21 12.12
N ALA A 150 -2.12 -0.27 12.70
CA ALA A 150 -1.89 1.16 12.54
C ALA A 150 -0.51 1.60 13.07
N ALA A 151 -0.07 1.05 14.21
CA ALA A 151 1.22 1.36 14.80
C ALA A 151 2.39 1.04 13.87
N ARG A 152 2.30 0.00 13.02
CA ARG A 152 3.37 -0.31 12.05
C ARG A 152 3.58 0.82 11.07
N HIS A 153 2.50 1.39 10.53
CA HIS A 153 2.58 2.50 9.61
C HIS A 153 3.01 3.81 10.31
N HIS A 154 2.55 4.06 11.54
CA HIS A 154 3.07 5.19 12.32
C HIS A 154 4.58 5.05 12.60
N ILE A 155 5.08 3.84 12.90
CA ILE A 155 6.52 3.59 13.02
C ILE A 155 7.24 3.89 11.71
N HIS A 156 6.65 3.55 10.56
CA HIS A 156 7.20 3.87 9.24
C HIS A 156 7.40 5.39 9.05
N HIS A 157 6.48 6.24 9.49
CA HIS A 157 6.65 7.70 9.45
C HIS A 157 7.87 8.21 10.24
N TYR A 158 8.32 7.50 11.30
CA TYR A 158 9.54 7.82 12.05
C TYR A 158 10.78 7.07 11.55
N HIS A 159 10.57 5.94 10.86
CA HIS A 159 11.60 5.05 10.32
C HIS A 159 11.25 4.73 8.85
N PRO A 160 11.43 5.69 7.93
CA PRO A 160 10.96 5.57 6.54
C PRO A 160 11.65 4.45 5.75
N GLU A 161 12.73 3.88 6.28
CA GLU A 161 13.44 2.72 5.73
C GLU A 161 12.84 1.36 6.19
N ARG A 162 11.74 1.36 6.97
CA ARG A 162 11.13 0.17 7.56
C ARG A 162 9.60 0.17 7.40
N ASN A 163 8.97 -1.02 7.45
CA ASN A 163 7.52 -1.21 7.49
C ASN A 163 6.80 -0.55 6.29
N PHE A 164 7.20 -0.89 5.08
CA PHE A 164 6.61 -0.32 3.86
C PHE A 164 5.18 -0.80 3.57
N GLY A 165 4.78 -2.00 4.06
CA GLY A 165 3.45 -2.52 3.86
C GLY A 165 2.40 -1.82 4.73
N VAL A 166 1.42 -1.17 4.10
CA VAL A 166 0.28 -0.50 4.75
C VAL A 166 -0.85 -1.49 5.00
N THR A 167 -1.29 -2.21 3.94
CA THR A 167 -2.38 -3.19 4.04
C THR A 167 -1.92 -4.47 4.73
N THR A 168 -0.72 -4.95 4.45
CA THR A 168 -0.16 -6.18 5.02
C THR A 168 1.31 -6.01 5.42
N ALA A 169 1.74 -6.74 6.44
CA ALA A 169 3.17 -6.84 6.83
C ALA A 169 3.88 -8.05 6.20
N LEU A 170 3.25 -8.75 5.27
CA LEU A 170 3.79 -9.96 4.66
C LEU A 170 5.14 -9.70 4.00
N TRP A 171 5.19 -8.69 3.14
CA TRP A 171 6.38 -8.35 2.35
C TRP A 171 7.50 -7.79 3.21
N ASP A 172 7.17 -7.01 4.25
CA ASP A 172 8.15 -6.55 5.24
C ASP A 172 8.78 -7.73 6.00
N ALA A 173 8.00 -8.79 6.27
CA ALA A 173 8.51 -9.98 6.91
C ALA A 173 9.42 -10.79 5.98
N LEU A 174 8.98 -11.01 4.72
CA LEU A 174 9.70 -11.81 3.74
C LEU A 174 11.00 -11.12 3.26
N LEU A 175 10.98 -9.79 3.14
CA LEU A 175 12.09 -8.98 2.61
C LEU A 175 12.91 -8.28 3.72
N ALA A 176 12.72 -8.70 4.99
CA ALA A 176 13.48 -8.25 6.16
C ALA A 176 13.47 -6.72 6.39
N THR A 177 12.36 -6.05 6.03
CA THR A 177 12.16 -4.61 6.25
C THR A 177 11.29 -4.28 7.47
N ARG A 178 10.90 -5.28 8.28
CA ARG A 178 10.18 -5.02 9.54
C ARG A 178 11.05 -4.22 10.50
N TYR A 179 10.44 -3.25 11.15
CA TYR A 179 11.08 -2.55 12.26
C TYR A 179 11.27 -3.50 13.44
N ALA A 180 12.51 -3.54 13.96
CA ALA A 180 12.87 -4.22 15.21
C ALA A 180 13.56 -3.20 16.12
N PRO A 181 13.05 -2.93 17.33
CA PRO A 181 13.72 -2.07 18.29
C PRO A 181 15.11 -2.62 18.60
N ARG A 182 16.13 -1.76 18.66
CA ARG A 182 17.44 -2.17 19.16
C ARG A 182 17.29 -2.63 20.62
N ARG A 183 17.65 -3.87 20.91
CA ARG A 183 17.78 -4.30 22.30
C ARG A 183 18.87 -3.45 22.95
N SER A 184 18.53 -2.70 23.99
CA SER A 184 19.54 -1.98 24.76
C SER A 184 20.48 -3.00 25.40
N THR A 185 21.75 -2.96 25.07
CA THR A 185 22.79 -3.82 25.65
C THR A 185 23.13 -3.46 27.13
N SER A 186 22.43 -2.48 27.69
CA SER A 186 22.63 -1.99 29.07
C SER A 186 22.31 -3.02 30.16
N ALA A 187 21.47 -4.02 29.88
CA ALA A 187 21.12 -5.05 30.85
C ALA A 187 22.21 -6.14 31.02
N ALA A 188 23.10 -6.29 30.05
CA ALA A 188 24.18 -7.29 30.11
C ALA A 188 25.36 -6.79 30.96
N SER A 189 25.64 -5.47 30.96
CA SER A 189 26.70 -4.87 31.75
C SER A 189 26.38 -4.84 33.24
N ALA A 190 25.12 -4.70 33.63
CA ALA A 190 24.73 -4.67 35.04
C ALA A 190 24.83 -6.05 35.73
N ARG A 191 24.63 -7.15 34.97
CA ARG A 191 24.79 -8.52 35.54
C ARG A 191 26.24 -8.93 35.71
N SER A 192 27.15 -8.44 34.86
CA SER A 192 28.58 -8.72 34.99
C SER A 192 29.24 -7.99 36.17
N ALA A 193 28.70 -6.80 36.55
CA ALA A 193 29.23 -6.02 37.66
C ALA A 193 28.82 -6.56 39.04
N SER A 194 27.68 -7.27 39.16
CA SER A 194 27.24 -7.83 40.43
C SER A 194 27.89 -9.15 40.79
N ASP A 195 28.52 -9.86 39.83
CA ASP A 195 29.16 -11.16 40.09
C ASP A 195 30.61 -11.05 40.50
N THR A 196 31.21 -9.82 40.46
CA THR A 196 32.61 -9.58 40.80
C THR A 196 32.79 -9.07 42.25
N THR A 197 31.71 -8.87 43.03
CA THR A 197 31.77 -8.30 44.37
C THR A 197 31.58 -9.34 45.49
N THR A 198 31.51 -10.64 45.15
CA THR A 198 31.39 -11.75 46.13
C THR A 198 32.45 -12.81 45.91
N ARG A 199 33.71 -12.39 46.02
CA ARG A 199 34.86 -13.29 46.31
C ARG A 199 35.84 -12.62 47.25
#